data_3767e94a2dfa9db86f085783a10b91e8
#
_entry.id   3767e94a2dfa9db86f085783a10b91e8
#
_cell.length_a   1.000
_cell.length_b   1.000
_cell.length_c   1.000
_cell.angle_alpha   90.00
_cell.angle_beta   90.00
_cell.angle_gamma   90.00
#
_symmetry.space_group_name_H-M   'P 1'
#
loop_
_entity.id
_entity.type
_entity.pdbx_description
1 polymer ?
#
loop_
_entity_poly.entity_id
_entity_poly.type
_entity_poly.pdbx_seq_one_letter_code
_entity_poly.pdbx_strand_id
1 'polypeptide(L)'
;SCALNRKPFGKGGKPVAAKEVPHYLKQIVPLLEKEGIKLGLENGQIPAKELAWALDEVGSQQVGVVLDTANSLAISEGWRYVTEILAPYTICLHHKEFVVQRVWTMMGFTVEGRPAGTGQVDTPWLLDTLDRAGAAYNVILEVWPPEQPTVEESIALEDRWVRASIPYLRQFVVE
;
A
#
# COMPACT_ATOMS: atom_id res chain seq x y z
N SER A 1 -2.06 9.48 -2.87
CA SER A 1 -0.93 8.57 -3.13
C SER A 1 -0.28 8.89 -4.48
N CYS A 2 1.01 8.65 -4.61
CA CYS A 2 1.75 8.84 -5.85
C CYS A 2 2.50 7.55 -6.19
N ALA A 3 2.18 6.97 -7.35
CA ALA A 3 2.89 5.80 -7.86
C ALA A 3 4.10 6.25 -8.71
N LEU A 4 5.29 6.10 -8.16
CA LEU A 4 6.53 6.62 -8.76
C LEU A 4 6.99 5.92 -10.04
N ASN A 5 6.53 4.70 -10.30
CA ASN A 5 7.00 3.90 -11.44
C ASN A 5 5.95 3.64 -12.52
N ARG A 6 4.78 4.24 -12.44
CA ARG A 6 3.84 4.19 -13.55
C ARG A 6 4.31 5.12 -14.68
N LYS A 7 4.25 4.62 -15.91
CA LYS A 7 4.34 5.50 -17.08
C LYS A 7 3.28 6.60 -16.90
N PRO A 8 3.66 7.89 -16.93
CA PRO A 8 2.66 8.93 -16.92
C PRO A 8 1.66 8.69 -18.05
N PHE A 9 0.41 9.06 -17.83
CA PHE A 9 -0.61 9.03 -18.89
C PHE A 9 -0.08 9.85 -20.07
N GLY A 10 0.43 9.17 -21.10
CA GLY A 10 1.08 9.79 -22.24
C GLY A 10 2.34 9.04 -22.71
N LYS A 11 2.70 9.20 -23.95
CA LYS A 11 3.78 8.47 -24.60
C LYS A 11 5.13 8.69 -23.89
N GLY A 12 5.72 7.65 -23.30
CA GLY A 12 7.16 7.56 -23.18
C GLY A 12 7.80 7.95 -21.84
N GLY A 13 7.08 8.09 -20.73
CA GLY A 13 7.71 8.28 -19.42
C GLY A 13 8.51 7.03 -19.02
N LYS A 14 9.80 7.21 -18.69
CA LYS A 14 10.60 6.16 -18.06
C LYS A 14 10.18 6.01 -16.59
N PRO A 15 10.15 4.79 -16.04
CA PRO A 15 10.02 4.62 -14.60
C PRO A 15 11.13 5.39 -13.88
N VAL A 16 10.78 6.08 -12.80
CA VAL A 16 11.75 6.77 -11.95
C VAL A 16 12.52 5.69 -11.16
N ALA A 17 13.83 5.67 -11.26
CA ALA A 17 14.64 4.77 -10.45
C ALA A 17 14.66 5.25 -8.99
N ALA A 18 14.73 4.33 -8.03
CA ALA A 18 14.74 4.66 -6.60
C ALA A 18 15.74 5.76 -6.24
N LYS A 19 16.93 5.72 -6.82
CA LYS A 19 17.99 6.74 -6.61
C LYS A 19 17.64 8.14 -7.11
N GLU A 20 16.65 8.29 -7.96
CA GLU A 20 16.20 9.59 -8.48
C GLU A 20 15.07 10.19 -7.64
N VAL A 21 14.39 9.36 -6.84
CA VAL A 21 13.26 9.75 -5.99
C VAL A 21 13.60 10.93 -5.07
N PRO A 22 14.74 10.91 -4.32
CA PRO A 22 15.10 12.03 -3.45
C PRO A 22 15.26 13.36 -4.20
N HIS A 23 15.79 13.31 -5.42
CA HIS A 23 15.97 14.52 -6.23
C HIS A 23 14.63 15.21 -6.52
N TYR A 24 13.60 14.46 -6.91
CA TYR A 24 12.28 15.04 -7.19
C TYR A 24 11.55 15.44 -5.92
N LEU A 25 11.63 14.65 -4.86
CA LEU A 25 10.94 14.97 -3.61
C LEU A 25 11.50 16.20 -2.93
N LYS A 26 12.82 16.38 -2.90
CA LYS A 26 13.46 17.58 -2.33
C LYS A 26 13.01 18.88 -3.00
N GLN A 27 12.57 18.85 -4.25
CA GLN A 27 12.04 20.03 -4.95
C GLN A 27 10.66 20.45 -4.46
N ILE A 28 9.83 19.51 -4.01
CA ILE A 28 8.46 19.79 -3.56
C ILE A 28 8.34 19.90 -2.04
N VAL A 29 9.29 19.40 -1.27
CA VAL A 29 9.27 19.45 0.20
C VAL A 29 9.02 20.86 0.73
N PRO A 30 9.68 21.95 0.25
CA PRO A 30 9.40 23.30 0.76
C PRO A 30 7.94 23.73 0.59
N LEU A 31 7.28 23.29 -0.47
CA LEU A 31 5.86 23.55 -0.68
C LEU A 31 5.00 22.75 0.30
N LEU A 32 5.31 21.47 0.48
CA LEU A 32 4.60 20.60 1.42
C LEU A 32 4.68 21.14 2.86
N GLU A 33 5.86 21.59 3.26
CA GLU A 33 6.10 22.19 4.58
C GLU A 33 5.31 23.50 4.75
N LYS A 34 5.35 24.37 3.75
CA LYS A 34 4.62 25.65 3.77
C LYS A 34 3.12 25.44 3.89
N GLU A 35 2.56 24.50 3.17
CA GLU A 35 1.11 24.25 3.13
C GLU A 35 0.64 23.22 4.20
N GLY A 36 1.56 22.64 5.00
CA GLY A 36 1.24 21.64 6.01
C GLY A 36 0.68 20.33 5.43
N ILE A 37 1.05 20.00 4.19
CA ILE A 37 0.55 18.82 3.47
C ILE A 37 1.53 17.68 3.61
N LYS A 38 1.04 16.46 3.87
CA LYS A 38 1.83 15.23 3.80
C LYS A 38 1.66 14.55 2.44
N LEU A 39 2.77 14.10 1.85
CA LEU A 39 2.81 13.30 0.64
C LEU A 39 3.17 11.85 0.98
N GLY A 40 2.28 10.92 0.67
CA GLY A 40 2.55 9.49 0.80
C GLY A 40 2.95 8.85 -0.53
N LEU A 41 4.06 8.12 -0.52
CA LEU A 41 4.48 7.27 -1.62
C LEU A 41 3.97 5.85 -1.39
N GLU A 42 3.22 5.33 -2.34
CA GLU A 42 2.68 3.97 -2.24
C GLU A 42 3.75 2.95 -2.63
N ASN A 43 3.91 1.89 -1.81
CA ASN A 43 4.82 0.79 -2.10
C ASN A 43 4.28 -0.12 -3.22
N GLY A 44 5.14 -0.99 -3.75
CA GLY A 44 4.79 -2.01 -4.74
C GLY A 44 5.51 -1.89 -6.09
N GLN A 45 6.32 -0.86 -6.28
CA GLN A 45 7.08 -0.64 -7.51
C GLN A 45 8.58 -0.47 -7.26
N ILE A 46 8.94 -0.05 -6.06
CA ILE A 46 10.31 0.09 -5.58
C ILE A 46 10.47 -0.88 -4.42
N PRO A 47 11.57 -1.65 -4.34
CA PRO A 47 11.84 -2.50 -3.19
C PRO A 47 11.79 -1.72 -1.88
N ALA A 48 11.24 -2.32 -0.83
CA ALA A 48 10.99 -1.64 0.44
C ALA A 48 12.24 -0.96 1.02
N LYS A 49 13.40 -1.63 0.96
CA LYS A 49 14.67 -1.05 1.42
C LYS A 49 15.13 0.15 0.60
N GLU A 50 14.87 0.13 -0.71
CA GLU A 50 15.23 1.26 -1.58
C GLU A 50 14.30 2.44 -1.36
N LEU A 51 13.01 2.17 -1.09
CA LEU A 51 12.06 3.21 -0.74
C LEU A 51 12.39 3.84 0.61
N ALA A 52 12.70 3.04 1.63
CA ALA A 52 13.13 3.52 2.94
C ALA A 52 14.40 4.39 2.82
N TRP A 53 15.41 3.92 2.10
CA TRP A 53 16.62 4.70 1.83
C TRP A 53 16.30 6.04 1.15
N ALA A 54 15.39 6.04 0.17
CA ALA A 54 15.03 7.28 -0.53
C ALA A 54 14.35 8.29 0.40
N LEU A 55 13.55 7.82 1.36
CA LEU A 55 12.91 8.69 2.36
C LEU A 55 13.92 9.23 3.37
N ASP A 56 14.89 8.43 3.81
CA ASP A 56 16.00 8.89 4.65
C ASP A 56 16.81 9.98 3.97
N GLU A 57 17.10 9.82 2.67
CA GLU A 57 17.79 10.83 1.87
C GLU A 57 17.00 12.13 1.73
N VAL A 58 15.67 12.07 1.71
CA VAL A 58 14.80 13.26 1.69
C VAL A 58 14.82 13.97 3.04
N GLY A 59 14.74 13.23 4.13
CA GLY A 59 14.84 13.74 5.49
C GLY A 59 13.71 14.68 5.93
N SER A 60 12.53 14.63 5.31
CA SER A 60 11.39 15.49 5.65
C SER A 60 10.22 14.67 6.20
N GLN A 61 9.62 15.15 7.29
CA GLN A 61 8.42 14.54 7.88
C GLN A 61 7.14 14.78 7.05
N GLN A 62 7.21 15.60 6.01
CA GLN A 62 6.09 15.82 5.09
C GLN A 62 6.00 14.74 4.01
N VAL A 63 6.99 13.83 3.94
CA VAL A 63 6.99 12.72 2.98
C VAL A 63 7.06 11.41 3.74
N GLY A 64 6.17 10.50 3.44
CA GLY A 64 6.10 9.18 4.06
C GLY A 64 5.61 8.11 3.10
N VAL A 65 5.18 7.00 3.64
CA VAL A 65 4.68 5.85 2.88
C VAL A 65 3.16 5.72 3.03
N VAL A 66 2.49 5.45 1.90
CA VAL A 66 1.21 4.78 1.90
C VAL A 66 1.53 3.28 1.84
N LEU A 67 1.41 2.60 2.98
CA LEU A 67 1.70 1.17 3.08
C LEU A 67 0.51 0.36 2.58
N ASP A 68 0.67 -0.26 1.42
CA ASP A 68 -0.29 -1.22 0.88
C ASP A 68 0.16 -2.64 1.16
N THR A 69 -0.73 -3.46 1.71
CA THR A 69 -0.41 -4.82 2.16
C THR A 69 -0.22 -5.83 1.01
N ALA A 70 -0.67 -5.52 -0.20
CA ALA A 70 -0.62 -6.46 -1.33
C ALA A 70 0.31 -6.03 -2.47
N ASN A 71 0.49 -4.73 -2.71
CA ASN A 71 1.14 -4.23 -3.93
C ASN A 71 2.58 -4.73 -4.12
N SER A 72 3.34 -4.92 -3.04
CA SER A 72 4.73 -5.41 -3.10
C SER A 72 4.85 -6.88 -3.52
N LEU A 73 3.76 -7.65 -3.50
CA LEU A 73 3.75 -9.01 -4.05
C LEU A 73 4.10 -9.02 -5.54
N ALA A 74 3.78 -7.93 -6.28
CA ALA A 74 4.11 -7.78 -7.70
C ALA A 74 5.62 -7.70 -7.98
N ILE A 75 6.43 -7.36 -6.98
CA ILE A 75 7.90 -7.34 -7.05
C ILE A 75 8.55 -8.42 -6.17
N SER A 76 7.78 -9.44 -5.83
CA SER A 76 8.23 -10.60 -5.05
C SER A 76 8.66 -10.29 -3.62
N GLU A 77 8.13 -9.24 -3.01
CA GLU A 77 8.34 -8.95 -1.59
C GLU A 77 7.10 -9.34 -0.78
N GLY A 78 7.32 -10.10 0.30
CA GLY A 78 6.26 -10.50 1.23
C GLY A 78 5.80 -9.31 2.08
N TRP A 79 4.50 -9.22 2.30
CA TRP A 79 3.88 -8.08 2.99
C TRP A 79 4.40 -7.85 4.42
N ARG A 80 4.73 -8.92 5.19
CA ARG A 80 5.33 -8.77 6.53
C ARG A 80 6.70 -8.12 6.47
N TYR A 81 7.56 -8.58 5.56
CA TYR A 81 8.89 -8.00 5.35
C TYR A 81 8.80 -6.52 4.96
N VAL A 82 7.89 -6.18 4.06
CA VAL A 82 7.66 -4.80 3.62
C VAL A 82 7.16 -3.94 4.78
N THR A 83 6.21 -4.46 5.58
CA THR A 83 5.70 -3.77 6.76
C THR A 83 6.80 -3.46 7.76
N GLU A 84 7.64 -4.44 8.11
CA GLU A 84 8.75 -4.25 9.08
C GLU A 84 9.73 -3.16 8.65
N ILE A 85 10.01 -3.05 7.34
CA ILE A 85 10.93 -2.02 6.82
C ILE A 85 10.27 -0.65 6.74
N LEU A 86 9.02 -0.59 6.29
CA LEU A 86 8.37 0.68 5.99
C LEU A 86 7.54 1.24 7.15
N ALA A 87 7.33 0.48 8.21
CA ALA A 87 6.55 0.92 9.37
C ALA A 87 6.96 2.30 9.91
N PRO A 88 8.27 2.63 10.09
CA PRO A 88 8.66 3.95 10.61
C PRO A 88 8.31 5.13 9.71
N TYR A 89 8.06 4.87 8.44
CA TYR A 89 7.75 5.89 7.43
C TYR A 89 6.26 5.96 7.09
N THR A 90 5.44 5.05 7.64
CA THR A 90 4.04 4.92 7.26
C THR A 90 3.21 6.09 7.79
N ILE A 91 2.53 6.79 6.90
CA ILE A 91 1.58 7.88 7.20
C ILE A 91 0.15 7.54 6.80
N CYS A 92 -0.03 6.47 6.05
CA CYS A 92 -1.33 5.92 5.66
C CYS A 92 -1.18 4.42 5.42
N LEU A 93 -2.12 3.64 5.90
CA LEU A 93 -2.23 2.21 5.63
C LEU A 93 -3.36 1.98 4.62
N HIS A 94 -3.05 1.38 3.47
CA HIS A 94 -4.03 0.75 2.60
C HIS A 94 -4.18 -0.71 3.02
N HIS A 95 -5.22 -0.98 3.79
CA HIS A 95 -5.55 -2.36 4.18
C HIS A 95 -6.22 -3.06 3.00
N LYS A 96 -5.44 -3.85 2.29
CA LYS A 96 -5.84 -4.62 1.12
C LYS A 96 -5.71 -6.10 1.43
N GLU A 97 -6.83 -6.78 1.60
CA GLU A 97 -6.85 -8.21 1.94
C GLU A 97 -6.67 -9.07 0.70
N PHE A 98 -5.94 -10.17 0.84
CA PHE A 98 -5.66 -11.08 -0.26
C PHE A 98 -5.45 -12.51 0.23
N VAL A 99 -5.47 -13.44 -0.73
CA VAL A 99 -5.03 -14.82 -0.55
C VAL A 99 -4.10 -15.21 -1.70
N VAL A 100 -3.01 -15.87 -1.36
CA VAL A 100 -2.12 -16.53 -2.34
C VAL A 100 -2.40 -18.02 -2.29
N GLN A 101 -2.75 -18.60 -3.42
CA GLN A 101 -3.11 -20.00 -3.53
C GLN A 101 -2.31 -20.69 -4.64
N ARG A 102 -1.90 -21.93 -4.40
CA ARG A 102 -1.36 -22.79 -5.47
C ARG A 102 -2.47 -23.14 -6.46
N VAL A 103 -2.15 -23.08 -7.76
CA VAL A 103 -3.03 -23.66 -8.79
C VAL A 103 -3.09 -25.19 -8.64
N TRP A 104 -4.15 -25.80 -9.17
CA TRP A 104 -4.37 -27.26 -9.03
C TRP A 104 -3.20 -28.13 -9.55
N THR A 105 -2.44 -27.64 -10.54
CA THR A 105 -1.25 -28.34 -11.07
C THR A 105 -0.04 -28.23 -10.17
N MET A 106 -0.08 -27.49 -9.08
CA MET A 106 1.03 -27.17 -8.18
C MET A 106 2.21 -26.40 -8.84
N MET A 107 2.10 -26.03 -10.11
CA MET A 107 3.15 -25.36 -10.90
C MET A 107 2.95 -23.86 -11.03
N GLY A 108 2.23 -23.25 -10.11
CA GLY A 108 1.99 -21.81 -10.10
C GLY A 108 1.14 -21.41 -8.90
N PHE A 109 0.80 -20.15 -8.85
CA PHE A 109 -0.07 -19.62 -7.82
C PHE A 109 -0.89 -18.43 -8.37
N THR A 110 -2.00 -18.15 -7.73
CA THR A 110 -2.81 -16.96 -7.95
C THR A 110 -2.75 -16.07 -6.72
N VAL A 111 -2.93 -14.78 -6.94
CA VAL A 111 -3.16 -13.79 -5.88
C VAL A 111 -4.53 -13.21 -6.13
N GLU A 112 -5.41 -13.30 -5.15
CA GLU A 112 -6.80 -12.85 -5.28
C GLU A 112 -7.18 -12.00 -4.09
N GLY A 113 -7.93 -10.91 -4.35
CA GLY A 113 -8.51 -10.10 -3.29
C GLY A 113 -9.52 -10.86 -2.43
N ARG A 114 -9.71 -10.39 -1.21
CA ARG A 114 -10.72 -10.90 -0.26
C ARG A 114 -11.30 -9.73 0.56
N PRO A 115 -12.49 -9.90 1.14
CA PRO A 115 -12.93 -9.03 2.22
C PRO A 115 -11.96 -9.09 3.41
N ALA A 116 -11.73 -7.97 4.09
CA ALA A 116 -10.83 -7.91 5.24
C ALA A 116 -11.20 -8.96 6.30
N GLY A 117 -10.17 -9.63 6.83
CA GLY A 117 -10.31 -10.71 7.81
C GLY A 117 -10.64 -12.07 7.23
N THR A 118 -10.72 -12.22 5.90
CA THR A 118 -11.02 -13.51 5.26
C THR A 118 -9.86 -14.03 4.38
N GLY A 119 -8.72 -13.36 4.42
CA GLY A 119 -7.53 -13.70 3.66
C GLY A 119 -6.31 -14.03 4.53
N GLN A 120 -5.16 -13.54 4.16
CA GLN A 120 -3.86 -13.87 4.77
C GLN A 120 -3.18 -12.70 5.47
N VAL A 121 -3.82 -11.53 5.53
CA VAL A 121 -3.31 -10.38 6.27
C VAL A 121 -3.66 -10.54 7.76
N ASP A 122 -2.63 -10.68 8.58
CA ASP A 122 -2.75 -10.69 10.03
C ASP A 122 -2.88 -9.24 10.53
N THR A 123 -4.11 -8.72 10.53
CA THR A 123 -4.40 -7.33 10.87
C THR A 123 -3.90 -6.93 12.27
N PRO A 124 -4.10 -7.73 13.34
CA PRO A 124 -3.52 -7.42 14.65
C PRO A 124 -2.01 -7.25 14.62
N TRP A 125 -1.29 -8.16 13.99
CA TRP A 125 0.17 -8.08 13.86
C TRP A 125 0.61 -6.84 13.05
N LEU A 126 -0.11 -6.54 11.97
CA LEU A 126 0.17 -5.39 11.10
C LEU A 126 0.09 -4.08 11.90
N LEU A 127 -1.02 -3.86 12.59
CA LEU A 127 -1.26 -2.64 13.36
C LEU A 127 -0.28 -2.53 14.55
N ASP A 128 -0.06 -3.62 15.30
CA ASP A 128 0.93 -3.67 16.38
C ASP A 128 2.35 -3.33 15.89
N THR A 129 2.71 -3.75 14.67
CA THR A 129 4.01 -3.44 14.08
C THR A 129 4.14 -1.96 13.74
N LEU A 130 3.08 -1.35 13.19
CA LEU A 130 3.04 0.10 12.90
C LEU A 130 3.08 0.93 14.19
N ASP A 131 2.30 0.54 15.18
CA ASP A 131 2.20 1.23 16.48
C ASP A 131 3.55 1.18 17.22
N ARG A 132 4.22 0.03 17.24
CA ARG A 132 5.57 -0.11 17.82
C ARG A 132 6.63 0.70 17.10
N ALA A 133 6.47 0.94 15.82
CA ALA A 133 7.35 1.82 15.06
C ALA A 133 7.08 3.31 15.33
N GLY A 134 6.04 3.65 16.08
CA GLY A 134 5.64 5.04 16.36
C GLY A 134 4.99 5.72 15.16
N ALA A 135 4.45 4.96 14.21
CA ALA A 135 3.78 5.51 13.04
C ALA A 135 2.49 6.25 13.44
N ALA A 136 2.27 7.40 12.80
CA ALA A 136 1.01 8.15 12.92
C ALA A 136 0.30 8.10 11.58
N TYR A 137 -0.67 7.22 11.43
CA TYR A 137 -1.27 6.86 10.15
C TYR A 137 -2.80 6.83 10.19
N ASN A 138 -3.40 7.06 9.03
CA ASN A 138 -4.80 6.74 8.78
C ASN A 138 -4.91 5.36 8.14
N VAL A 139 -6.08 4.71 8.29
CA VAL A 139 -6.38 3.43 7.65
C VAL A 139 -7.41 3.64 6.55
N ILE A 140 -7.10 3.19 5.36
CA ILE A 140 -8.01 3.15 4.21
C ILE A 140 -8.26 1.68 3.87
N LEU A 141 -9.51 1.28 3.83
CA LEU A 141 -9.89 -0.01 3.26
C LEU A 141 -9.81 0.08 1.73
N GLU A 142 -8.99 -0.75 1.12
CA GLU A 142 -8.93 -0.92 -0.32
C GLU A 142 -9.38 -2.33 -0.70
N VAL A 143 -10.50 -2.44 -1.41
CA VAL A 143 -11.01 -3.70 -1.93
C VAL A 143 -10.69 -3.84 -3.41
N TRP A 144 -10.42 -5.06 -3.86
CA TRP A 144 -10.10 -5.38 -5.25
C TRP A 144 -10.75 -6.70 -5.67
N PRO A 145 -12.10 -6.74 -5.69
CA PRO A 145 -12.81 -7.92 -6.10
C PRO A 145 -12.53 -8.26 -7.57
N PRO A 146 -12.66 -9.54 -7.95
CA PRO A 146 -12.53 -9.93 -9.34
C PRO A 146 -13.63 -9.28 -10.19
N GLU A 147 -13.27 -8.92 -11.42
CA GLU A 147 -14.22 -8.41 -12.41
C GLU A 147 -15.36 -9.41 -12.62
N GLN A 148 -16.59 -8.90 -12.71
CA GLN A 148 -17.81 -9.66 -12.95
C GLN A 148 -18.25 -9.47 -14.42
N PRO A 149 -19.16 -10.29 -14.92
CA PRO A 149 -19.65 -10.20 -16.31
C PRO A 149 -20.21 -8.82 -16.66
N THR A 150 -20.77 -8.08 -15.70
CA THR A 150 -21.28 -6.73 -15.89
C THR A 150 -20.69 -5.75 -14.88
N VAL A 151 -20.71 -4.46 -15.21
CA VAL A 151 -20.28 -3.39 -14.32
C VAL A 151 -21.14 -3.34 -13.05
N GLU A 152 -22.45 -3.52 -13.20
CA GLU A 152 -23.41 -3.52 -12.08
C GLU A 152 -23.12 -4.65 -11.09
N GLU A 153 -22.79 -5.84 -11.58
CA GLU A 153 -22.39 -6.98 -10.74
C GLU A 153 -21.06 -6.73 -10.04
N SER A 154 -20.10 -6.09 -10.72
CA SER A 154 -18.81 -5.72 -10.13
C SER A 154 -19.00 -4.71 -9.00
N ILE A 155 -19.80 -3.66 -9.22
CA ILE A 155 -20.14 -2.66 -8.18
C ILE A 155 -20.87 -3.32 -7.01
N ALA A 156 -21.81 -4.21 -7.28
CA ALA A 156 -22.54 -4.92 -6.23
C ALA A 156 -21.62 -5.85 -5.40
N LEU A 157 -20.61 -6.45 -6.04
CA LEU A 157 -19.63 -7.28 -5.34
C LEU A 157 -18.72 -6.41 -4.45
N GLU A 158 -18.26 -5.28 -4.96
CA GLU A 158 -17.43 -4.32 -4.22
C GLU A 158 -18.18 -3.79 -2.98
N ASP A 159 -19.45 -3.37 -3.13
CA ASP A 159 -20.26 -2.92 -2.00
C ASP A 159 -20.41 -4.01 -0.92
N ARG A 160 -20.66 -5.25 -1.33
CA ARG A 160 -20.71 -6.39 -0.38
C ARG A 160 -19.39 -6.58 0.37
N TRP A 161 -18.26 -6.48 -0.34
CA TRP A 161 -16.94 -6.65 0.29
C TRP A 161 -16.62 -5.52 1.26
N VAL A 162 -16.94 -4.28 0.89
CA VAL A 162 -16.80 -3.12 1.81
C VAL A 162 -17.62 -3.33 3.07
N ARG A 163 -18.92 -3.68 2.93
CA ARG A 163 -19.83 -3.92 4.06
C ARG A 163 -19.38 -5.09 4.95
N ALA A 164 -18.76 -6.11 4.38
CA ALA A 164 -18.21 -7.23 5.16
C ALA A 164 -16.92 -6.83 5.89
N SER A 165 -16.08 -5.99 5.28
CA SER A 165 -14.77 -5.61 5.80
C SER A 165 -14.84 -4.59 6.93
N ILE A 166 -15.75 -3.62 6.86
CA ILE A 166 -15.85 -2.54 7.87
C ILE A 166 -16.04 -3.07 9.29
N PRO A 167 -16.99 -3.98 9.59
CA PRO A 167 -17.17 -4.51 10.93
C PRO A 167 -15.95 -5.26 11.48
N TYR A 168 -15.17 -5.90 10.60
CA TYR A 168 -13.92 -6.55 10.98
C TYR A 168 -12.87 -5.51 11.38
N LEU A 169 -12.61 -4.51 10.54
CA LEU A 169 -11.58 -3.50 10.80
C LEU A 169 -11.91 -2.64 12.02
N ARG A 170 -13.19 -2.34 12.28
CA ARG A 170 -13.63 -1.57 13.46
C ARG A 170 -13.34 -2.26 14.79
N GLN A 171 -12.93 -3.51 14.80
CA GLN A 171 -12.47 -4.18 16.01
C GLN A 171 -11.07 -3.71 16.44
N PHE A 172 -10.31 -3.11 15.53
CA PHE A 172 -8.91 -2.77 15.71
C PHE A 172 -8.63 -1.27 15.50
N VAL A 173 -9.42 -0.61 14.67
CA VAL A 173 -9.25 0.81 14.34
C VAL A 173 -10.36 1.61 14.99
N VAL A 174 -9.96 2.54 15.85
CA VAL A 174 -10.88 3.47 16.55
C VAL A 174 -10.98 4.76 15.74
N GLU A 175 -12.18 5.33 15.66
CA GLU A 175 -12.42 6.65 15.02
C GLU A 175 -11.83 7.79 15.85
#